data_19743659dadb6ca6a3ec9f00c0489013
#
_entry.id   19743659dadb6ca6a3ec9f00c0489013
#
_cell.length_a   1.000
_cell.length_b   1.000
_cell.length_c   1.000
_cell.angle_alpha   90.00
_cell.angle_beta   90.00
_cell.angle_gamma   90.00
#
_symmetry.space_group_name_H-M   'P 1'
#
loop_
_entity.id
_entity.type
_entity.pdbx_description
1 polymer ?
#
loop_
_entity_poly.entity_id
_entity_poly.type
_entity_poly.pdbx_seq_one_letter_code
_entity_poly.pdbx_strand_id
1 'polypeptide(L)'
;TIYVTHDQVEAMTMGDRVAVMNAGHLQQVDTPQVLYDQPVNEFVAGFIGSPSINLVAAQLERDNGRLEAIFGDHKLTVDEQLARNRSGLGEYTGREVILGIRPEDFEDASLEPDTPADRRMKVTSDLVEPLGSEVLVHFSAGTERIVSSAATADVGEDAEVSFTDDEDSGATDRLVARVSPKSRVALNS
;
A
#
# COMPACT_ATOMS: atom_id res chain seq x y z
N THR A 1 26.54 -15.80 -8.75
CA THR A 1 25.70 -16.82 -8.06
C THR A 1 24.24 -16.50 -8.26
N ILE A 2 23.40 -17.50 -8.46
CA ILE A 2 21.94 -17.38 -8.47
C ILE A 2 21.44 -18.02 -7.18
N TYR A 3 20.58 -17.31 -6.46
CA TYR A 3 19.93 -17.77 -5.25
C TYR A 3 18.41 -17.73 -5.44
N VAL A 4 17.70 -18.78 -5.07
CA VAL A 4 16.24 -18.86 -5.17
C VAL A 4 15.69 -18.96 -3.76
N THR A 5 14.80 -18.05 -3.40
CA THR A 5 14.15 -18.01 -2.09
C THR A 5 12.70 -17.56 -2.24
N HIS A 6 11.87 -17.91 -1.29
CA HIS A 6 10.54 -17.32 -1.10
C HIS A 6 10.55 -16.21 -0.03
N ASP A 7 11.68 -16.02 0.67
CA ASP A 7 11.85 -14.98 1.66
C ASP A 7 12.31 -13.67 0.98
N GLN A 8 11.42 -12.68 0.98
CA GLN A 8 11.71 -11.38 0.39
C GLN A 8 12.82 -10.62 1.12
N VAL A 9 12.97 -10.79 2.45
CA VAL A 9 14.00 -10.11 3.23
C VAL A 9 15.38 -10.62 2.81
N GLU A 10 15.52 -11.94 2.63
CA GLU A 10 16.76 -12.53 2.10
C GLU A 10 17.07 -11.99 0.70
N ALA A 11 16.08 -12.02 -0.21
CA ALA A 11 16.27 -11.54 -1.57
C ALA A 11 16.70 -10.07 -1.62
N MET A 12 16.04 -9.22 -0.84
CA MET A 12 16.28 -7.78 -0.82
C MET A 12 17.60 -7.39 -0.14
N THR A 13 18.10 -8.21 0.80
CA THR A 13 19.36 -7.94 1.51
C THR A 13 20.59 -8.53 0.85
N MET A 14 20.46 -9.68 0.18
CA MET A 14 21.60 -10.41 -0.40
C MET A 14 21.80 -10.17 -1.89
N GLY A 15 20.73 -9.78 -2.61
CA GLY A 15 20.75 -9.66 -4.06
C GLY A 15 21.21 -8.29 -4.55
N ASP A 16 22.20 -8.25 -5.47
CA ASP A 16 22.47 -7.04 -6.24
C ASP A 16 21.30 -6.73 -7.19
N ARG A 17 20.68 -7.79 -7.69
CA ARG A 17 19.47 -7.75 -8.51
C ARG A 17 18.54 -8.87 -8.07
N VAL A 18 17.25 -8.54 -8.02
CA VAL A 18 16.19 -9.47 -7.66
C VAL A 18 15.23 -9.63 -8.83
N ALA A 19 14.87 -10.87 -9.14
CA ALA A 19 13.84 -11.21 -10.11
C ALA A 19 12.57 -11.66 -9.37
N VAL A 20 11.49 -10.93 -9.55
CA VAL A 20 10.18 -11.29 -9.01
C VAL A 20 9.47 -12.15 -10.03
N MET A 21 9.04 -13.34 -9.60
CA MET A 21 8.35 -14.32 -10.44
C MET A 21 6.92 -14.56 -9.91
N ASN A 22 5.97 -14.75 -10.82
CA ASN A 22 4.61 -15.17 -10.49
C ASN A 22 4.18 -16.27 -11.47
N ALA A 23 3.74 -17.41 -10.97
CA ALA A 23 3.26 -18.55 -11.76
C ALA A 23 4.18 -18.89 -12.95
N GLY A 24 5.50 -18.86 -12.75
CA GLY A 24 6.50 -19.12 -13.78
C GLY A 24 6.80 -17.94 -14.72
N HIS A 25 6.10 -16.83 -14.59
CA HIS A 25 6.30 -15.62 -15.39
C HIS A 25 7.15 -14.59 -14.64
N LEU A 26 8.13 -14.03 -15.34
CA LEU A 26 8.94 -12.94 -14.82
C LEU A 26 8.10 -11.65 -14.79
N GLN A 27 7.97 -11.06 -13.59
CA GLN A 27 7.24 -9.81 -13.41
C GLN A 27 8.14 -8.58 -13.51
N GLN A 28 9.27 -8.60 -12.78
CA GLN A 28 10.24 -7.50 -12.80
C GLN A 28 11.62 -8.04 -12.39
N VAL A 29 12.68 -7.46 -12.96
CA VAL A 29 14.07 -7.67 -12.52
C VAL A 29 14.75 -6.33 -12.34
N ASP A 30 15.14 -6.02 -11.12
CA ASP A 30 15.85 -4.78 -10.83
C ASP A 30 16.66 -4.87 -9.54
N THR A 31 17.26 -3.76 -9.13
CA THR A 31 17.83 -3.65 -7.79
C THR A 31 16.70 -3.69 -6.73
N PRO A 32 16.98 -4.15 -5.51
CA PRO A 32 16.00 -4.15 -4.42
C PRO A 32 15.27 -2.81 -4.25
N GLN A 33 16.02 -1.71 -4.27
CA GLN A 33 15.44 -0.38 -4.10
C GLN A 33 14.45 0.00 -5.22
N VAL A 34 14.76 -0.33 -6.47
CA VAL A 34 13.87 -0.03 -7.61
C VAL A 34 12.60 -0.87 -7.54
N LEU A 35 12.69 -2.16 -7.15
CA LEU A 35 11.52 -3.00 -6.95
C LEU A 35 10.57 -2.44 -5.89
N TYR A 36 11.13 -1.84 -4.84
CA TYR A 36 10.38 -1.23 -3.76
C TYR A 36 9.75 0.11 -4.16
N ASP A 37 10.53 1.01 -4.77
CA ASP A 37 10.12 2.38 -5.08
C ASP A 37 9.32 2.50 -6.39
N GLN A 38 9.57 1.60 -7.35
CA GLN A 38 9.04 1.67 -8.71
C GLN A 38 8.55 0.29 -9.20
N PRO A 39 7.61 -0.34 -8.48
CA PRO A 39 7.02 -1.60 -8.92
C PRO A 39 6.29 -1.38 -10.26
N VAL A 40 6.47 -2.31 -11.22
CA VAL A 40 5.87 -2.20 -12.55
C VAL A 40 4.39 -2.56 -12.58
N ASN A 41 3.92 -3.28 -11.58
CA ASN A 41 2.52 -3.69 -11.45
C ASN A 41 2.13 -3.91 -9.97
N GLU A 42 0.85 -4.13 -9.74
CA GLU A 42 0.27 -4.35 -8.41
C GLU A 42 0.81 -5.62 -7.71
N PHE A 43 1.13 -6.67 -8.50
CA PHE A 43 1.70 -7.89 -7.96
C PHE A 43 3.06 -7.60 -7.31
N VAL A 44 3.97 -6.96 -8.03
CA VAL A 44 5.29 -6.60 -7.48
C VAL A 44 5.14 -5.67 -6.29
N ALA A 45 4.25 -4.67 -6.37
CA ALA A 45 3.98 -3.74 -5.28
C ALA A 45 3.52 -4.48 -4.01
N GLY A 46 2.58 -5.42 -4.15
CA GLY A 46 2.02 -6.19 -3.04
C GLY A 46 2.97 -7.26 -2.50
N PHE A 47 3.84 -7.79 -3.38
CA PHE A 47 4.81 -8.82 -2.99
C PHE A 47 6.00 -8.23 -2.23
N ILE A 48 6.44 -7.03 -2.58
CA ILE A 48 7.63 -6.39 -1.98
C ILE A 48 7.24 -5.47 -0.82
N GLY A 49 7.68 -5.82 0.38
CA GLY A 49 7.47 -5.09 1.63
C GLY A 49 6.75 -5.91 2.70
N SER A 50 7.08 -5.68 3.97
CA SER A 50 6.46 -6.33 5.12
C SER A 50 6.23 -5.30 6.23
N PRO A 51 4.96 -5.01 6.57
CA PRO A 51 3.73 -5.47 5.94
C PRO A 51 3.60 -5.06 4.46
N SER A 52 2.72 -5.76 3.71
CA SER A 52 2.45 -5.43 2.30
C SER A 52 1.84 -4.04 2.14
N ILE A 53 2.04 -3.43 0.98
CA ILE A 53 1.41 -2.16 0.61
C ILE A 53 -0.13 -2.26 0.73
N ASN A 54 -0.75 -1.20 1.20
CA ASN A 54 -2.21 -1.07 1.17
C ASN A 54 -2.64 -0.67 -0.24
N LEU A 55 -3.43 -1.49 -0.90
CA LEU A 55 -4.01 -1.20 -2.22
C LEU A 55 -5.51 -0.97 -2.06
N VAL A 56 -6.00 0.15 -2.53
CA VAL A 56 -7.42 0.51 -2.48
C VAL A 56 -7.87 1.09 -3.81
N ALA A 57 -9.15 0.86 -4.16
CA ALA A 57 -9.78 1.57 -5.27
C ALA A 57 -9.96 3.04 -4.88
N ALA A 58 -9.52 3.95 -5.73
CA ALA A 58 -9.63 5.37 -5.52
C ALA A 58 -10.05 6.07 -6.81
N GLN A 59 -10.84 7.12 -6.68
CA GLN A 59 -11.13 8.02 -7.78
C GLN A 59 -10.13 9.18 -7.77
N LEU A 60 -9.50 9.44 -8.90
CA LEU A 60 -8.60 10.57 -9.05
C LEU A 60 -9.38 11.78 -9.55
N GLU A 61 -9.41 12.84 -8.78
CA GLU A 61 -10.11 14.09 -9.13
C GLU A 61 -9.12 15.25 -9.20
N ARG A 62 -9.58 16.35 -9.83
CA ARG A 62 -8.84 17.62 -9.84
C ARG A 62 -9.71 18.69 -9.19
N ASP A 63 -9.23 19.23 -8.07
CA ASP A 63 -9.85 20.35 -7.39
C ASP A 63 -8.85 21.52 -7.28
N ASN A 64 -9.26 22.73 -7.69
CA ASN A 64 -8.44 23.95 -7.63
C ASN A 64 -7.01 23.79 -8.21
N GLY A 65 -6.87 22.93 -9.25
CA GLY A 65 -5.58 22.65 -9.90
C GLY A 65 -4.74 21.56 -9.22
N ARG A 66 -5.13 21.06 -8.05
CA ARG A 66 -4.49 19.96 -7.35
C ARG A 66 -5.15 18.64 -7.70
N LEU A 67 -4.38 17.58 -7.73
CA LEU A 67 -4.91 16.23 -7.84
C LEU A 67 -5.25 15.70 -6.45
N GLU A 68 -6.36 15.02 -6.36
CA GLU A 68 -6.89 14.44 -5.13
C GLU A 68 -7.27 12.98 -5.38
N ALA A 69 -6.93 12.12 -4.44
CA ALA A 69 -7.36 10.73 -4.41
C ALA A 69 -8.50 10.59 -3.41
N ILE A 70 -9.64 10.07 -3.89
CA ILE A 70 -10.86 9.87 -3.10
C ILE A 70 -11.09 8.37 -2.96
N PHE A 71 -11.15 7.87 -1.75
CA PHE A 71 -11.41 6.46 -1.44
C PHE A 71 -12.18 6.35 -0.12
N GLY A 72 -13.22 5.53 -0.09
CA GLY A 72 -14.17 5.53 1.03
C GLY A 72 -14.67 6.94 1.34
N ASP A 73 -14.62 7.33 2.60
CA ASP A 73 -14.98 8.67 3.08
C ASP A 73 -13.77 9.63 3.13
N HIS A 74 -12.63 9.24 2.56
CA HIS A 74 -11.38 9.99 2.64
C HIS A 74 -11.04 10.68 1.33
N LYS A 75 -10.41 11.84 1.46
CA LYS A 75 -9.91 12.67 0.38
C LYS A 75 -8.51 13.15 0.73
N LEU A 76 -7.53 12.73 -0.05
CA LEU A 76 -6.13 13.09 0.16
C LEU A 76 -5.58 13.84 -1.06
N THR A 77 -4.91 14.95 -0.79
CA THR A 77 -4.19 15.70 -1.84
C THR A 77 -2.93 14.92 -2.26
N VAL A 78 -2.83 14.65 -3.55
CA VAL A 78 -1.63 14.03 -4.14
C VAL A 78 -0.48 15.04 -4.12
N ASP A 79 0.69 14.60 -3.67
CA ASP A 79 1.87 15.44 -3.61
C ASP A 79 2.21 16.01 -5.00
N GLU A 80 2.51 17.31 -5.07
CA GLU A 80 2.80 17.99 -6.33
C GLU A 80 4.08 17.45 -7.01
N GLN A 81 5.06 16.99 -6.24
CA GLN A 81 6.28 16.41 -6.78
C GLN A 81 5.99 15.04 -7.39
N LEU A 82 5.16 14.23 -6.72
CA LEU A 82 4.68 12.96 -7.26
C LEU A 82 3.91 13.18 -8.56
N ALA A 83 2.98 14.15 -8.57
CA ALA A 83 2.19 14.49 -9.75
C ALA A 83 3.06 14.97 -10.93
N ARG A 84 4.14 15.70 -10.64
CA ARG A 84 5.10 16.15 -11.67
C ARG A 84 5.98 15.01 -12.18
N ASN A 85 6.46 14.16 -11.31
CA ASN A 85 7.32 13.02 -11.67
C ASN A 85 6.56 11.96 -12.48
N ARG A 86 5.25 11.92 -12.35
CA ARG A 86 4.35 11.04 -13.10
C ARG A 86 3.46 11.87 -14.02
N SER A 87 4.04 12.41 -15.08
CA SER A 87 3.38 13.34 -16.01
C SER A 87 2.05 12.83 -16.60
N GLY A 88 1.89 11.51 -16.75
CA GLY A 88 0.65 10.86 -17.20
C GLY A 88 -0.47 10.82 -16.15
N LEU A 89 -0.20 11.11 -14.87
CA LEU A 89 -1.18 10.95 -13.81
C LEU A 89 -2.43 11.82 -14.02
N GLY A 90 -2.26 13.01 -14.59
CA GLY A 90 -3.36 13.92 -14.90
C GLY A 90 -4.35 13.39 -15.93
N GLU A 91 -3.97 12.43 -16.77
CA GLU A 91 -4.84 11.80 -17.79
C GLU A 91 -5.86 10.84 -17.16
N TYR A 92 -5.61 10.42 -15.92
CA TYR A 92 -6.51 9.56 -15.16
C TYR A 92 -7.54 10.34 -14.32
N THR A 93 -7.55 11.69 -14.43
CA THR A 93 -8.56 12.50 -13.74
C THR A 93 -9.97 12.09 -14.14
N GLY A 94 -10.84 11.86 -13.17
CA GLY A 94 -12.20 11.36 -13.34
C GLY A 94 -12.29 9.85 -13.56
N ARG A 95 -11.17 9.13 -13.38
CA ARG A 95 -11.14 7.67 -13.50
C ARG A 95 -10.84 7.02 -12.16
N GLU A 96 -11.29 5.80 -12.02
CA GLU A 96 -10.87 4.91 -10.95
C GLU A 96 -9.45 4.41 -11.21
N VAL A 97 -8.64 4.42 -10.14
CA VAL A 97 -7.25 3.98 -10.12
C VAL A 97 -7.02 3.12 -8.87
N ILE A 98 -5.97 2.32 -8.88
CA ILE A 98 -5.49 1.65 -7.68
C ILE A 98 -4.52 2.59 -6.97
N LEU A 99 -4.87 3.01 -5.76
CA LEU A 99 -4.02 3.78 -4.87
C LEU A 99 -3.25 2.83 -3.97
N GLY A 100 -1.92 2.86 -4.04
CA GLY A 100 -1.05 2.14 -3.13
C GLY A 100 -0.44 3.07 -2.09
N ILE A 101 -0.60 2.73 -0.80
CA ILE A 101 0.03 3.46 0.31
C ILE A 101 0.79 2.44 1.15
N ARG A 102 2.10 2.64 1.32
CA ARG A 102 2.89 1.75 2.16
C ARG A 102 2.60 1.99 3.63
N PRO A 103 2.67 0.94 4.48
CA PRO A 103 2.44 1.07 5.92
C PRO A 103 3.30 2.14 6.59
N GLU A 104 4.54 2.32 6.16
CA GLU A 104 5.50 3.30 6.67
C GLU A 104 5.28 4.74 6.18
N ASP A 105 4.40 4.94 5.18
CA ASP A 105 4.01 6.27 4.72
C ASP A 105 2.91 6.89 5.60
N PHE A 106 2.36 6.11 6.54
CA PHE A 106 1.47 6.62 7.57
C PHE A 106 2.24 7.04 8.82
N GLU A 107 1.81 8.11 9.44
CA GLU A 107 2.30 8.51 10.76
C GLU A 107 1.14 9.02 11.62
N ASP A 108 1.29 8.93 12.93
CA ASP A 108 0.37 9.53 13.90
C ASP A 108 0.41 11.06 13.75
N ALA A 109 -0.72 11.66 13.37
CA ALA A 109 -0.83 13.09 13.15
C ALA A 109 -0.47 13.94 14.39
N SER A 110 -0.51 13.35 15.58
CA SER A 110 -0.06 14.03 16.81
C SER A 110 1.46 14.21 16.88
N LEU A 111 2.21 13.38 16.14
CA LEU A 111 3.67 13.45 16.04
C LEU A 111 4.12 14.36 14.89
N GLU A 112 3.23 14.60 13.92
CA GLU A 112 3.48 15.42 12.73
C GLU A 112 2.50 16.61 12.65
N PRO A 113 2.57 17.57 13.60
CA PRO A 113 1.59 18.66 13.70
C PRO A 113 1.59 19.60 12.49
N ASP A 114 2.69 19.66 11.74
CA ASP A 114 2.85 20.54 10.57
C ASP A 114 2.28 19.93 9.27
N THR A 115 1.89 18.66 9.28
CA THR A 115 1.26 18.03 8.12
C THR A 115 -0.06 18.74 7.79
N PRO A 116 -0.29 19.16 6.53
CA PRO A 116 -1.53 19.80 6.11
C PRO A 116 -2.77 18.94 6.35
N ALA A 117 -3.91 19.58 6.64
CA ALA A 117 -5.14 18.86 6.94
C ALA A 117 -5.67 18.02 5.75
N ASP A 118 -5.38 18.44 4.52
CA ASP A 118 -5.71 17.74 3.27
C ASP A 118 -4.82 16.52 2.98
N ARG A 119 -3.89 16.21 3.90
CA ARG A 119 -3.07 14.98 3.91
C ARG A 119 -3.30 14.14 5.17
N ARG A 120 -4.38 14.40 5.90
CA ARG A 120 -4.72 13.67 7.12
C ARG A 120 -6.01 12.87 6.93
N MET A 121 -6.03 11.70 7.53
CA MET A 121 -7.20 10.84 7.62
C MET A 121 -7.63 10.72 9.08
N LYS A 122 -8.92 10.68 9.32
CA LYS A 122 -9.46 10.28 10.62
C LYS A 122 -10.00 8.87 10.49
N VAL A 123 -9.39 7.93 11.17
CA VAL A 123 -9.75 6.51 11.13
C VAL A 123 -9.99 6.00 12.54
N THR A 124 -10.64 4.85 12.65
CA THR A 124 -10.79 4.12 13.91
C THR A 124 -9.89 2.90 13.87
N SER A 125 -9.04 2.74 14.88
CA SER A 125 -8.15 1.59 14.99
C SER A 125 -8.90 0.35 15.47
N ASP A 126 -8.76 -0.75 14.72
CA ASP A 126 -9.36 -2.05 15.04
C ASP A 126 -8.41 -2.93 15.85
N LEU A 127 -7.11 -2.84 15.58
CA LEU A 127 -6.06 -3.58 16.25
C LEU A 127 -4.78 -2.72 16.32
N VAL A 128 -4.10 -2.77 17.46
CA VAL A 128 -2.82 -2.11 17.66
C VAL A 128 -1.80 -3.11 18.19
N GLU A 129 -0.70 -3.30 17.47
CA GLU A 129 0.35 -4.28 17.75
C GLU A 129 1.68 -3.56 18.02
N PRO A 130 2.07 -3.31 19.29
CA PRO A 130 3.37 -2.76 19.60
C PRO A 130 4.47 -3.81 19.37
N LEU A 131 5.40 -3.53 18.46
CA LEU A 131 6.54 -4.41 18.14
C LEU A 131 7.85 -3.93 18.77
N GLY A 132 7.79 -2.95 19.65
CA GLY A 132 8.96 -2.38 20.35
C GLY A 132 9.61 -1.25 19.57
N SER A 133 10.13 -1.48 18.37
CA SER A 133 10.73 -0.44 17.53
C SER A 133 9.70 0.36 16.71
N GLU A 134 8.51 -0.19 16.55
CA GLU A 134 7.40 0.36 15.76
C GLU A 134 6.07 -0.13 16.31
N VAL A 135 4.98 0.47 15.87
CA VAL A 135 3.61 0.04 16.18
C VAL A 135 2.87 -0.20 14.88
N LEU A 136 2.29 -1.39 14.71
CA LEU A 136 1.35 -1.64 13.64
C LEU A 136 -0.06 -1.27 14.10
N VAL A 137 -0.74 -0.49 13.27
CA VAL A 137 -2.11 -0.06 13.50
C VAL A 137 -2.97 -0.53 12.36
N HIS A 138 -3.92 -1.40 12.65
CA HIS A 138 -4.92 -1.87 11.70
C HIS A 138 -6.17 -1.03 11.84
N PHE A 139 -6.70 -0.53 10.73
CA PHE A 139 -7.86 0.34 10.72
C PHE A 139 -8.69 0.15 9.45
N SER A 140 -9.99 0.44 9.56
CA SER A 140 -10.87 0.48 8.40
C SER A 140 -10.91 1.89 7.80
N ALA A 141 -10.86 1.96 6.49
CA ALA A 141 -10.94 3.22 5.72
C ALA A 141 -12.29 3.37 4.99
N GLY A 142 -13.27 2.50 5.25
CA GLY A 142 -14.57 2.53 4.57
C GLY A 142 -14.46 2.28 3.05
N THR A 143 -13.44 1.56 2.63
CA THR A 143 -13.20 1.21 1.22
C THR A 143 -12.70 -0.23 1.13
N GLU A 144 -13.04 -0.92 0.05
CA GLU A 144 -12.54 -2.26 -0.20
C GLU A 144 -11.04 -2.24 -0.48
N ARG A 145 -10.31 -3.10 0.23
CA ARG A 145 -8.90 -3.36 -0.05
C ARG A 145 -8.80 -4.26 -1.27
N ILE A 146 -8.02 -3.84 -2.24
CA ILE A 146 -7.65 -4.70 -3.36
C ILE A 146 -6.61 -5.70 -2.88
N VAL A 147 -6.98 -6.97 -2.85
CA VAL A 147 -6.02 -8.04 -2.58
C VAL A 147 -5.22 -8.26 -3.85
N SER A 148 -3.94 -7.91 -3.83
CA SER A 148 -3.08 -8.22 -4.97
C SER A 148 -2.99 -9.73 -5.15
N SER A 149 -2.88 -10.19 -6.39
CA SER A 149 -2.67 -11.62 -6.71
C SER A 149 -1.42 -12.21 -6.02
N ALA A 150 -0.56 -11.38 -5.45
CA ALA A 150 0.56 -11.79 -4.62
C ALA A 150 0.13 -12.41 -3.29
N ALA A 151 -0.94 -11.92 -2.68
CA ALA A 151 -1.44 -12.44 -1.41
C ALA A 151 -2.12 -13.82 -1.55
N THR A 152 -2.53 -14.17 -2.76
CA THR A 152 -3.16 -15.46 -3.08
C THR A 152 -2.17 -16.50 -3.62
N ALA A 153 -0.92 -16.14 -3.86
CA ALA A 153 0.09 -17.04 -4.45
C ALA A 153 0.48 -18.25 -3.56
N ASP A 154 0.11 -18.25 -2.28
CA ASP A 154 0.27 -19.42 -1.39
C ASP A 154 -0.82 -20.49 -1.58
N VAL A 155 -1.86 -20.21 -2.39
CA VAL A 155 -2.94 -21.15 -2.69
C VAL A 155 -3.01 -21.27 -4.21
N GLY A 156 -2.44 -22.34 -4.76
CA GLY A 156 -2.36 -22.57 -6.20
C GLY A 156 -3.71 -22.50 -6.91
N GLU A 157 -3.62 -22.08 -8.16
CA GLU A 157 -4.57 -22.04 -9.28
C GLU A 157 -5.08 -20.63 -9.62
N ASP A 158 -4.73 -20.22 -10.86
CA ASP A 158 -5.33 -19.17 -11.72
C ASP A 158 -5.95 -17.93 -10.99
N ALA A 159 -5.10 -17.02 -10.52
CA ALA A 159 -5.57 -15.78 -9.94
C ALA A 159 -5.81 -14.70 -10.99
N GLU A 160 -7.05 -14.62 -11.47
CA GLU A 160 -7.61 -13.35 -11.93
C GLU A 160 -7.77 -12.40 -10.71
N VAL A 161 -7.61 -11.09 -10.92
CA VAL A 161 -7.94 -10.08 -9.91
C VAL A 161 -9.42 -10.28 -9.54
N SER A 162 -9.67 -10.95 -8.45
CA SER A 162 -11.04 -11.18 -7.99
C SER A 162 -11.37 -10.14 -6.93
N PHE A 163 -12.36 -9.33 -7.20
CA PHE A 163 -13.13 -8.64 -6.16
C PHE A 163 -13.88 -9.76 -5.42
N THR A 164 -13.42 -10.15 -4.26
CA THR A 164 -14.09 -11.22 -3.51
C THR A 164 -15.22 -10.63 -2.67
N ASP A 165 -16.45 -10.88 -3.13
CA ASP A 165 -17.66 -10.80 -2.31
C ASP A 165 -17.71 -11.98 -1.31
N ASP A 166 -16.66 -12.19 -0.52
CA ASP A 166 -16.70 -13.19 0.55
C ASP A 166 -17.32 -12.56 1.80
N GLU A 167 -18.60 -12.82 2.01
CA GLU A 167 -19.41 -12.38 3.16
C GLU A 167 -18.89 -12.87 4.54
N ASP A 168 -17.78 -13.63 4.60
CA ASP A 168 -17.30 -14.24 5.85
C ASP A 168 -15.87 -13.84 6.25
N SER A 169 -15.22 -12.93 5.55
CA SER A 169 -13.93 -12.41 5.98
C SER A 169 -14.01 -10.94 6.35
N GLY A 170 -14.22 -10.65 7.63
CA GLY A 170 -14.11 -9.30 8.21
C GLY A 170 -12.70 -8.65 8.07
N ALA A 171 -11.99 -8.96 6.98
CA ALA A 171 -10.61 -8.59 6.70
C ALA A 171 -10.45 -7.76 5.42
N THR A 172 -11.45 -7.62 4.58
CA THR A 172 -11.32 -6.96 3.25
C THR A 172 -11.21 -5.44 3.31
N ASP A 173 -11.56 -4.83 4.44
CA ASP A 173 -11.58 -3.37 4.61
C ASP A 173 -10.43 -2.84 5.48
N ARG A 174 -9.50 -3.69 5.91
CA ARG A 174 -8.43 -3.29 6.85
C ARG A 174 -7.17 -2.87 6.15
N LEU A 175 -6.73 -1.65 6.44
CA LEU A 175 -5.43 -1.12 6.10
C LEU A 175 -4.48 -1.24 7.28
N VAL A 176 -3.19 -1.21 7.01
CA VAL A 176 -2.14 -1.29 8.03
C VAL A 176 -1.25 -0.05 7.94
N ALA A 177 -1.08 0.63 9.05
CA ALA A 177 -0.07 1.67 9.23
C ALA A 177 1.08 1.13 10.09
N ARG A 178 2.30 1.55 9.79
CA ARG A 178 3.48 1.32 10.60
C ARG A 178 4.00 2.66 11.12
N VAL A 179 3.66 2.95 12.37
CA VAL A 179 3.91 4.26 12.97
C VAL A 179 5.02 4.20 14.03
N SER A 180 5.52 5.36 14.40
CA SER A 180 6.53 5.52 15.43
C SER A 180 6.12 4.84 16.75
N PRO A 181 7.06 4.21 17.50
CA PRO A 181 6.80 3.68 18.84
C PRO A 181 6.43 4.77 19.85
N LYS A 182 6.56 6.05 19.50
CA LYS A 182 6.11 7.19 20.30
C LYS A 182 4.63 7.50 20.13
N SER A 183 3.99 6.89 19.13
CA SER A 183 2.55 7.03 18.90
C SER A 183 1.77 6.58 20.11
N ARG A 184 0.68 7.30 20.41
CA ARG A 184 -0.26 6.98 21.49
C ARG A 184 -1.58 6.45 20.97
N VAL A 185 -1.57 5.96 19.75
CA VAL A 185 -2.76 5.31 19.18
C VAL A 185 -3.19 4.16 20.09
N ALA A 186 -4.47 4.13 20.43
CA ALA A 186 -5.10 3.08 21.24
C ALA A 186 -6.27 2.48 20.47
N LEU A 187 -6.72 1.29 20.89
CA LEU A 187 -7.91 0.65 20.31
C LEU A 187 -9.12 1.60 20.37
N ASN A 188 -9.85 1.70 19.28
CA ASN A 188 -11.06 2.55 19.15
C ASN A 188 -10.77 4.06 19.36
N SER A 189 -9.56 4.49 19.08
CA SER A 189 -9.20 5.92 19.11
C SER A 189 -9.32 6.60 17.74
#